data_4089262a5ad293f684149ae08228913f
#
_entry.id   4089262a5ad293f684149ae08228913f
#
_cell.length_a   1.000
_cell.length_b   1.000
_cell.length_c   1.000
_cell.angle_alpha   90.00
_cell.angle_beta   90.00
_cell.angle_gamma   90.00
#
_symmetry.space_group_name_H-M   'P 1'
#
loop_
_entity.id
_entity.type
_entity.pdbx_description
1 polymer ?
#
loop_
_entity_poly.entity_id
_entity_poly.type
_entity_poly.pdbx_seq_one_letter_code
_entity_poly.pdbx_strand_id
1 'polypeptide(L)'
;LEYAPRAKVDLPELKALRDLPLAERLPKVVELPGKYGAFLRELFARTAHYTLEKASEIAYDLVSVDQALEWGFGWEEGPFKNMDALGHGRLEALFAEHGLPKPELLGKAQGAFYRNGTYLGFDGAYHPLPKREGVISLKALKSEGKTLLEGKEAALLDLGDGVALLEFRTKMNAIGEGVIRMLQKSLEYVEEKGYVGLVIGNEDPRAFSAGANLALILSLAQEGEWDELSLAVRQFQRASLSLRYSPFPVVVAPFGLTLGGGAEFTLHADSVQA
;
A
#
# COMPACT_ATOMS: atom_id res chain seq x y z
N LEU A 1 -34.99 17.79 -15.61
CA LEU A 1 -34.51 16.51 -15.04
C LEU A 1 -34.74 16.59 -13.52
N GLU A 2 -35.72 15.81 -13.02
CA GLU A 2 -35.89 15.61 -11.58
C GLU A 2 -35.02 14.41 -11.17
N TYR A 3 -34.13 14.63 -10.22
CA TYR A 3 -33.34 13.55 -9.64
C TYR A 3 -34.10 12.94 -8.47
N ALA A 4 -34.25 11.64 -8.45
CA ALA A 4 -34.77 10.94 -7.28
C ALA A 4 -33.87 11.21 -6.05
N PRO A 5 -34.47 11.34 -4.85
CA PRO A 5 -33.67 11.46 -3.63
C PRO A 5 -32.73 10.29 -3.49
N ARG A 6 -31.48 10.55 -3.10
CA ARG A 6 -30.46 9.50 -2.90
C ARG A 6 -30.92 8.55 -1.79
N ALA A 7 -31.24 7.31 -2.17
CA ALA A 7 -31.55 6.28 -1.19
C ALA A 7 -30.32 5.99 -0.33
N LYS A 8 -30.47 6.02 0.99
CA LYS A 8 -29.45 5.53 1.91
C LYS A 8 -29.51 4.01 1.89
N VAL A 9 -28.55 3.38 1.23
CA VAL A 9 -28.34 1.94 1.33
C VAL A 9 -27.42 1.69 2.51
N ASP A 10 -27.94 1.08 3.56
CA ASP A 10 -27.14 0.65 4.71
C ASP A 10 -26.98 -0.87 4.63
N LEU A 11 -25.75 -1.30 4.43
CA LEU A 11 -25.34 -2.70 4.35
C LEU A 11 -24.24 -2.93 5.39
N PRO A 12 -24.62 -3.31 6.63
CA PRO A 12 -23.67 -3.55 7.71
C PRO A 12 -22.58 -4.56 7.33
N GLU A 13 -22.95 -5.58 6.54
CA GLU A 13 -22.04 -6.61 6.06
C GLU A 13 -20.93 -6.03 5.18
N LEU A 14 -21.26 -5.09 4.28
CA LEU A 14 -20.25 -4.40 3.46
C LEU A 14 -19.39 -3.45 4.29
N LYS A 15 -19.97 -2.79 5.30
CA LYS A 15 -19.20 -1.94 6.20
C LYS A 15 -18.13 -2.73 6.96
N ALA A 16 -18.49 -3.93 7.44
CA ALA A 16 -17.56 -4.80 8.14
C ALA A 16 -16.39 -5.29 7.26
N LEU A 17 -16.60 -5.35 5.94
CA LEU A 17 -15.57 -5.78 5.00
C LEU A 17 -14.65 -4.65 4.51
N ARG A 18 -15.02 -3.41 4.75
CA ARG A 18 -14.36 -2.23 4.17
C ARG A 18 -12.87 -2.14 4.49
N ASP A 19 -12.49 -2.48 5.72
CA ASP A 19 -11.12 -2.34 6.22
C ASP A 19 -10.25 -3.59 5.99
N LEU A 20 -10.82 -4.63 5.36
CA LEU A 20 -10.08 -5.83 5.02
C LEU A 20 -9.20 -5.61 3.77
N PRO A 21 -8.03 -6.26 3.70
CA PRO A 21 -7.26 -6.34 2.47
C PRO A 21 -8.09 -6.91 1.32
N LEU A 22 -7.83 -6.46 0.08
CA LEU A 22 -8.61 -6.85 -1.10
C LEU A 22 -8.73 -8.38 -1.25
N ALA A 23 -7.64 -9.11 -1.08
CA ALA A 23 -7.61 -10.56 -1.20
C ALA A 23 -8.52 -11.30 -0.19
N GLU A 24 -8.80 -10.68 0.96
CA GLU A 24 -9.74 -11.21 1.96
C GLU A 24 -11.16 -10.68 1.75
N ARG A 25 -11.27 -9.44 1.29
CA ARG A 25 -12.54 -8.73 1.11
C ARG A 25 -13.31 -9.25 -0.10
N LEU A 26 -12.66 -9.37 -1.24
CA LEU A 26 -13.34 -9.69 -2.50
C LEU A 26 -14.04 -11.05 -2.50
N PRO A 27 -13.44 -12.15 -2.00
CA PRO A 27 -14.13 -13.42 -1.83
C PRO A 27 -15.40 -13.32 -0.98
N LYS A 28 -15.37 -12.53 0.10
CA LYS A 28 -16.53 -12.35 0.98
C LYS A 28 -17.61 -11.48 0.34
N VAL A 29 -17.24 -10.50 -0.47
CA VAL A 29 -18.18 -9.64 -1.20
C VAL A 29 -18.99 -10.45 -2.21
N VAL A 30 -18.37 -11.35 -2.95
CA VAL A 30 -19.10 -12.20 -3.93
C VAL A 30 -19.96 -13.28 -3.24
N GLU A 31 -19.71 -13.60 -1.98
CA GLU A 31 -20.49 -14.54 -1.18
C GLU A 31 -21.69 -13.88 -0.47
N LEU A 32 -21.85 -12.56 -0.54
CA LEU A 32 -22.95 -11.85 0.11
C LEU A 32 -24.31 -12.37 -0.38
N PRO A 33 -25.28 -12.60 0.53
CA PRO A 33 -26.60 -13.06 0.16
C PRO A 33 -27.50 -11.92 -0.40
N GLY A 34 -28.64 -12.31 -0.94
CA GLY A 34 -29.69 -11.39 -1.35
C GLY A 34 -29.39 -10.61 -2.64
N LYS A 35 -30.22 -9.60 -2.92
CA LYS A 35 -30.20 -8.88 -4.20
C LYS A 35 -28.88 -8.11 -4.46
N TYR A 36 -28.24 -7.62 -3.41
CA TYR A 36 -26.98 -6.87 -3.55
C TYR A 36 -25.81 -7.81 -3.84
N GLY A 37 -25.75 -8.96 -3.18
CA GLY A 37 -24.75 -9.98 -3.48
C GLY A 37 -24.92 -10.53 -4.90
N ALA A 38 -26.15 -10.81 -5.32
CA ALA A 38 -26.45 -11.23 -6.70
C ALA A 38 -25.98 -10.18 -7.73
N PHE A 39 -26.31 -8.90 -7.49
CA PHE A 39 -25.85 -7.81 -8.34
C PHE A 39 -24.33 -7.71 -8.42
N LEU A 40 -23.64 -7.80 -7.28
CA LEU A 40 -22.17 -7.69 -7.23
C LEU A 40 -21.49 -8.88 -7.93
N ARG A 41 -22.02 -10.10 -7.78
CA ARG A 41 -21.53 -11.30 -8.51
C ARG A 41 -21.68 -11.11 -10.02
N GLU A 42 -22.86 -10.72 -10.47
CA GLU A 42 -23.12 -10.51 -11.90
C GLU A 42 -22.25 -9.39 -12.47
N LEU A 43 -22.15 -8.27 -11.77
CA LEU A 43 -21.30 -7.14 -12.17
C LEU A 43 -19.85 -7.58 -12.29
N PHE A 44 -19.30 -8.27 -11.26
CA PHE A 44 -17.95 -8.74 -11.27
C PHE A 44 -17.70 -9.77 -12.40
N ALA A 45 -18.59 -10.77 -12.55
CA ALA A 45 -18.46 -11.79 -13.57
C ALA A 45 -18.43 -11.18 -14.97
N ARG A 46 -19.38 -10.28 -15.28
CA ARG A 46 -19.46 -9.66 -16.62
C ARG A 46 -18.29 -8.73 -16.89
N THR A 47 -17.87 -7.92 -15.88
CA THR A 47 -16.71 -7.04 -16.05
C THR A 47 -15.43 -7.84 -16.24
N ALA A 48 -15.19 -8.87 -15.44
CA ALA A 48 -14.02 -9.74 -15.57
C ALA A 48 -14.01 -10.47 -16.92
N HIS A 49 -15.15 -11.02 -17.31
CA HIS A 49 -15.28 -11.71 -18.61
C HIS A 49 -14.98 -10.76 -19.77
N TYR A 50 -15.62 -9.58 -19.79
CA TYR A 50 -15.38 -8.57 -20.82
C TYR A 50 -13.91 -8.13 -20.88
N THR A 51 -13.29 -7.93 -19.72
CA THR A 51 -11.85 -7.58 -19.64
C THR A 51 -10.99 -8.68 -20.27
N LEU A 52 -11.24 -9.94 -19.91
CA LEU A 52 -10.48 -11.09 -20.47
C LEU A 52 -10.62 -11.24 -21.98
N GLU A 53 -11.81 -10.93 -22.51
CA GLU A 53 -12.11 -10.99 -23.95
C GLU A 53 -11.46 -9.84 -24.73
N LYS A 54 -11.41 -8.64 -24.12
CA LYS A 54 -11.07 -7.41 -24.85
C LYS A 54 -9.65 -6.89 -24.56
N ALA A 55 -9.01 -7.34 -23.52
CA ALA A 55 -7.71 -6.81 -23.11
C ALA A 55 -6.66 -6.83 -24.23
N SER A 56 -6.55 -7.94 -24.97
CA SER A 56 -5.58 -8.07 -26.08
C SER A 56 -5.91 -7.23 -27.31
N GLU A 57 -7.15 -6.74 -27.43
CA GLU A 57 -7.56 -5.85 -28.54
C GLU A 57 -7.22 -4.38 -28.26
N ILE A 58 -7.18 -3.98 -26.96
CA ILE A 58 -7.14 -2.57 -26.56
C ILE A 58 -5.85 -2.17 -25.82
N ALA A 59 -5.02 -3.13 -25.43
CA ALA A 59 -3.81 -2.88 -24.65
C ALA A 59 -2.63 -3.74 -25.12
N TYR A 60 -1.42 -3.29 -24.82
CA TYR A 60 -0.19 -4.03 -25.14
C TYR A 60 0.05 -5.20 -24.19
N ASP A 61 -0.40 -5.04 -22.92
CA ASP A 61 -0.30 -6.04 -21.87
C ASP A 61 -1.38 -5.84 -20.81
N LEU A 62 -1.54 -6.83 -19.94
CA LEU A 62 -2.55 -6.77 -18.87
C LEU A 62 -2.17 -5.77 -17.75
N VAL A 63 -0.87 -5.45 -17.58
CA VAL A 63 -0.42 -4.45 -16.60
C VAL A 63 -0.95 -3.07 -16.97
N SER A 64 -0.90 -2.74 -18.26
CA SER A 64 -1.43 -1.46 -18.77
C SER A 64 -2.95 -1.33 -18.57
N VAL A 65 -3.70 -2.45 -18.69
CA VAL A 65 -5.14 -2.47 -18.40
C VAL A 65 -5.41 -2.18 -16.93
N ASP A 66 -4.71 -2.86 -16.02
CA ASP A 66 -4.86 -2.62 -14.58
C ASP A 66 -4.52 -1.18 -14.21
N GLN A 67 -3.38 -0.67 -14.69
CA GLN A 67 -2.94 0.70 -14.42
C GLN A 67 -3.90 1.76 -14.97
N ALA A 68 -4.54 1.50 -16.12
CA ALA A 68 -5.51 2.42 -16.67
C ALA A 68 -6.73 2.60 -15.75
N LEU A 69 -7.19 1.53 -15.09
CA LEU A 69 -8.30 1.59 -14.14
C LEU A 69 -7.86 2.16 -12.78
N GLU A 70 -6.67 1.81 -12.31
CA GLU A 70 -6.10 2.32 -11.07
C GLU A 70 -5.86 3.84 -11.15
N TRP A 71 -5.21 4.32 -12.21
CA TRP A 71 -4.84 5.74 -12.33
C TRP A 71 -5.93 6.60 -12.94
N GLY A 72 -6.68 6.06 -13.91
CA GLY A 72 -7.71 6.81 -14.62
C GLY A 72 -9.03 6.89 -13.87
N PHE A 73 -9.39 5.84 -13.12
CA PHE A 73 -10.68 5.74 -12.42
C PHE A 73 -10.54 5.61 -10.91
N GLY A 74 -9.32 5.62 -10.36
CA GLY A 74 -9.07 5.53 -8.93
C GLY A 74 -9.46 4.19 -8.32
N TRP A 75 -9.37 3.10 -9.08
CA TRP A 75 -9.56 1.77 -8.52
C TRP A 75 -8.41 1.43 -7.59
N GLU A 76 -8.71 0.72 -6.49
CA GLU A 76 -7.70 0.25 -5.54
C GLU A 76 -6.73 -0.74 -6.21
N GLU A 77 -7.26 -1.65 -7.01
CA GLU A 77 -6.53 -2.60 -7.83
C GLU A 77 -7.24 -2.78 -9.18
N GLY A 78 -6.48 -3.01 -10.22
CA GLY A 78 -7.03 -3.23 -11.56
C GLY A 78 -7.75 -4.57 -11.72
N PRO A 79 -8.44 -4.79 -12.86
CA PRO A 79 -9.30 -5.94 -13.05
C PRO A 79 -8.57 -7.29 -12.99
N PHE A 80 -7.34 -7.41 -13.50
CA PHE A 80 -6.58 -8.66 -13.44
C PHE A 80 -6.11 -8.97 -12.01
N LYS A 81 -5.67 -7.96 -11.26
CA LYS A 81 -5.35 -8.11 -9.83
C LYS A 81 -6.58 -8.47 -9.01
N ASN A 82 -7.74 -7.90 -9.32
CA ASN A 82 -9.03 -8.27 -8.71
C ASN A 82 -9.39 -9.73 -8.99
N MET A 83 -9.18 -10.22 -10.21
CA MET A 83 -9.41 -11.62 -10.56
C MET A 83 -8.46 -12.57 -9.81
N ASP A 84 -7.19 -12.20 -9.65
CA ASP A 84 -6.24 -12.95 -8.84
C ASP A 84 -6.62 -12.96 -7.35
N ALA A 85 -7.07 -11.83 -6.81
CA ALA A 85 -7.55 -11.71 -5.44
C ALA A 85 -8.79 -12.58 -5.16
N LEU A 86 -9.70 -12.70 -6.13
CA LEU A 86 -10.83 -13.62 -6.03
C LEU A 86 -10.39 -15.09 -6.10
N GLY A 87 -9.38 -15.37 -6.91
CA GLY A 87 -8.92 -16.71 -7.24
C GLY A 87 -9.62 -17.30 -8.47
N HIS A 88 -8.83 -17.91 -9.35
CA HIS A 88 -9.29 -18.37 -10.67
C HIS A 88 -10.38 -19.44 -10.59
N GLY A 89 -10.34 -20.33 -9.59
CA GLY A 89 -11.39 -21.34 -9.41
C GLY A 89 -12.76 -20.73 -9.09
N ARG A 90 -12.80 -19.70 -8.24
CA ARG A 90 -14.03 -18.96 -7.95
C ARG A 90 -14.51 -18.15 -9.15
N LEU A 91 -13.57 -17.56 -9.90
CA LEU A 91 -13.89 -16.82 -11.13
C LEU A 91 -14.54 -17.71 -12.18
N GLU A 92 -14.02 -18.92 -12.40
CA GLU A 92 -14.61 -19.91 -13.29
C GLU A 92 -16.01 -20.34 -12.85
N ALA A 93 -16.20 -20.54 -11.54
CA ALA A 93 -17.52 -20.87 -10.99
C ALA A 93 -18.52 -19.71 -11.23
N LEU A 94 -18.11 -18.46 -11.04
CA LEU A 94 -18.95 -17.29 -11.34
C LEU A 94 -19.31 -17.20 -12.83
N PHE A 95 -18.38 -17.48 -13.72
CA PHE A 95 -18.68 -17.51 -15.16
C PHE A 95 -19.71 -18.59 -15.50
N ALA A 96 -19.56 -19.77 -14.94
CA ALA A 96 -20.54 -20.86 -15.11
C ALA A 96 -21.91 -20.50 -14.55
N GLU A 97 -21.99 -19.88 -13.35
CA GLU A 97 -23.25 -19.41 -12.71
C GLU A 97 -23.99 -18.43 -13.62
N HIS A 98 -23.26 -17.57 -14.36
CA HIS A 98 -23.85 -16.54 -15.23
C HIS A 98 -23.89 -16.93 -16.71
N GLY A 99 -23.62 -18.20 -17.04
CA GLY A 99 -23.67 -18.71 -18.42
C GLY A 99 -22.61 -18.09 -19.35
N LEU A 100 -21.49 -17.61 -18.80
CA LEU A 100 -20.39 -17.02 -19.53
C LEU A 100 -19.36 -18.12 -19.89
N PRO A 101 -18.93 -18.21 -21.15
CA PRO A 101 -17.89 -19.17 -21.54
C PRO A 101 -16.55 -18.80 -20.90
N LYS A 102 -15.68 -19.81 -20.70
CA LYS A 102 -14.33 -19.56 -20.18
C LYS A 102 -13.48 -18.86 -21.24
N PRO A 103 -13.01 -17.61 -21.00
CA PRO A 103 -12.15 -16.91 -21.94
C PRO A 103 -10.80 -17.61 -22.13
N GLU A 104 -10.23 -17.53 -23.35
CA GLU A 104 -8.96 -18.17 -23.70
C GLU A 104 -7.81 -17.72 -22.77
N LEU A 105 -7.72 -16.42 -22.48
CA LEU A 105 -6.67 -15.85 -21.64
C LEU A 105 -6.69 -16.44 -20.22
N LEU A 106 -7.88 -16.69 -19.64
CA LEU A 106 -7.98 -17.38 -18.36
C LEU A 106 -7.48 -18.83 -18.45
N GLY A 107 -7.69 -19.48 -19.59
CA GLY A 107 -7.17 -20.82 -19.86
C GLY A 107 -5.64 -20.89 -19.92
N LYS A 108 -4.98 -19.83 -20.38
CA LYS A 108 -3.52 -19.70 -20.44
C LYS A 108 -2.91 -19.41 -19.06
N ALA A 109 -3.66 -18.83 -18.15
CA ALA A 109 -3.19 -18.51 -16.80
C ALA A 109 -3.03 -19.80 -15.97
N GLN A 110 -1.88 -19.93 -15.33
CA GLN A 110 -1.55 -21.07 -14.46
C GLN A 110 -1.93 -20.75 -13.01
N GLY A 111 -3.20 -20.39 -12.77
CA GLY A 111 -3.75 -20.07 -11.45
C GLY A 111 -3.62 -18.61 -11.02
N ALA A 112 -2.87 -17.78 -11.72
CA ALA A 112 -2.76 -16.34 -11.45
C ALA A 112 -2.29 -15.59 -12.71
N PHE A 113 -2.72 -14.32 -12.87
CA PHE A 113 -2.22 -13.41 -13.89
C PHE A 113 -0.89 -12.78 -13.50
N TYR A 114 -0.70 -12.56 -12.18
CA TYR A 114 0.55 -12.05 -11.60
C TYR A 114 1.15 -13.08 -10.65
N ARG A 115 2.45 -13.38 -10.81
CA ARG A 115 3.16 -14.30 -9.91
C ARG A 115 4.66 -13.99 -9.87
N ASN A 116 5.25 -14.03 -8.69
CA ASN A 116 6.71 -13.96 -8.51
C ASN A 116 7.40 -12.82 -9.28
N GLY A 117 6.80 -11.63 -9.31
CA GLY A 117 7.35 -10.48 -10.03
C GLY A 117 7.18 -10.54 -11.56
N THR A 118 6.32 -11.44 -12.06
CA THR A 118 5.98 -11.54 -13.48
C THR A 118 4.47 -11.37 -13.70
N TYR A 119 4.08 -11.12 -14.95
CA TYR A 119 2.69 -11.08 -15.41
C TYR A 119 2.49 -12.00 -16.61
N LEU A 120 1.28 -12.50 -16.82
CA LEU A 120 0.92 -13.30 -17.98
C LEU A 120 0.80 -12.39 -19.22
N GLY A 121 1.60 -12.64 -20.24
CA GLY A 121 1.44 -11.99 -21.54
C GLY A 121 0.26 -12.55 -22.33
N PHE A 122 -0.25 -11.81 -23.30
CA PHE A 122 -1.31 -12.28 -24.21
C PHE A 122 -0.84 -13.45 -25.09
N ASP A 123 0.47 -13.63 -25.24
CA ASP A 123 1.12 -14.77 -25.87
C ASP A 123 1.04 -16.06 -25.03
N GLY A 124 0.62 -15.96 -23.75
CA GLY A 124 0.53 -17.07 -22.81
C GLY A 124 1.82 -17.36 -22.03
N ALA A 125 2.89 -16.58 -22.26
CA ALA A 125 4.11 -16.65 -21.47
C ALA A 125 4.08 -15.67 -20.31
N TYR A 126 4.88 -15.94 -19.25
CA TYR A 126 5.06 -14.98 -18.16
C TYR A 126 6.26 -14.08 -18.43
N HIS A 127 6.04 -12.78 -18.39
CA HIS A 127 7.03 -11.73 -18.61
C HIS A 127 7.36 -11.00 -17.31
N PRO A 128 8.60 -10.52 -17.11
CA PRO A 128 8.95 -9.68 -15.97
C PRO A 128 8.05 -8.43 -15.92
N LEU A 129 7.62 -8.04 -14.72
CA LEU A 129 6.91 -6.76 -14.56
C LEU A 129 7.79 -5.61 -15.07
N PRO A 130 7.21 -4.69 -15.86
CA PRO A 130 7.96 -3.55 -16.37
C PRO A 130 8.48 -2.71 -15.19
N LYS A 131 9.80 -2.54 -15.12
CA LYS A 131 10.43 -1.63 -14.16
C LYS A 131 10.30 -0.21 -14.72
N ARG A 132 9.75 0.71 -13.93
CA ARG A 132 9.76 2.12 -14.27
C ARG A 132 11.14 2.68 -13.98
N GLU A 133 11.78 3.25 -14.98
CA GLU A 133 13.04 3.95 -14.81
C GLU A 133 12.85 5.12 -13.84
N GLY A 134 13.77 5.28 -12.89
CA GLY A 134 13.71 6.32 -11.87
C GLY A 134 12.74 6.07 -10.71
N VAL A 135 12.01 4.94 -10.70
CA VAL A 135 11.12 4.57 -9.60
C VAL A 135 11.71 3.43 -8.78
N ILE A 136 11.86 3.65 -7.48
CA ILE A 136 12.32 2.66 -6.51
C ILE A 136 11.10 2.02 -5.84
N SER A 137 11.00 0.69 -5.88
CA SER A 137 9.99 -0.05 -5.11
C SER A 137 10.60 -0.63 -3.84
N LEU A 138 10.08 -0.22 -2.68
CA LEU A 138 10.53 -0.73 -1.38
C LEU A 138 10.21 -2.23 -1.24
N LYS A 139 9.11 -2.68 -1.85
CA LYS A 139 8.77 -4.11 -1.88
C LYS A 139 9.81 -4.91 -2.67
N ALA A 140 10.29 -4.39 -3.80
CA ALA A 140 11.35 -5.03 -4.58
C ALA A 140 12.66 -5.08 -3.80
N LEU A 141 13.08 -3.97 -3.19
CA LEU A 141 14.30 -3.90 -2.36
C LEU A 141 14.28 -4.95 -1.23
N LYS A 142 13.14 -5.09 -0.54
CA LYS A 142 12.98 -6.12 0.50
C LYS A 142 13.12 -7.54 -0.05
N SER A 143 12.53 -7.83 -1.19
CA SER A 143 12.64 -9.15 -1.84
C SER A 143 14.06 -9.45 -2.36
N GLU A 144 14.83 -8.42 -2.67
CA GLU A 144 16.25 -8.49 -3.07
C GLU A 144 17.21 -8.61 -1.86
N GLY A 145 16.68 -8.66 -0.63
CA GLY A 145 17.50 -8.78 0.58
C GLY A 145 18.18 -7.48 1.01
N LYS A 146 17.73 -6.33 0.54
CA LYS A 146 18.30 -5.01 0.83
C LYS A 146 17.79 -4.38 2.13
N THR A 147 17.32 -5.19 3.07
CA THR A 147 16.93 -4.73 4.41
C THR A 147 18.17 -4.70 5.31
N LEU A 148 18.53 -3.53 5.80
CA LEU A 148 19.67 -3.30 6.68
C LEU A 148 19.33 -3.51 8.15
N LEU A 149 18.18 -2.93 8.59
CA LEU A 149 17.64 -3.13 9.93
C LEU A 149 16.15 -3.47 9.81
N GLU A 150 15.74 -4.57 10.45
CA GLU A 150 14.35 -5.02 10.44
C GLU A 150 13.66 -4.69 11.76
N GLY A 151 12.42 -4.20 11.69
CA GLY A 151 11.58 -3.93 12.83
C GLY A 151 10.11 -3.97 12.47
N LYS A 152 9.26 -4.20 13.48
CA LYS A 152 7.80 -4.30 13.30
C LYS A 152 7.18 -2.97 12.83
N GLU A 153 7.62 -1.84 13.38
CA GLU A 153 7.02 -0.52 13.17
C GLU A 153 7.76 0.33 12.13
N ALA A 154 9.02 0.00 11.86
CA ALA A 154 9.84 0.65 10.85
C ALA A 154 11.00 -0.27 10.44
N ALA A 155 11.61 -0.01 9.29
CA ALA A 155 12.81 -0.71 8.82
C ALA A 155 13.77 0.25 8.12
N LEU A 156 15.05 -0.10 8.08
CA LEU A 156 16.06 0.58 7.30
C LEU A 156 16.40 -0.28 6.07
N LEU A 157 16.34 0.32 4.89
CA LEU A 157 16.63 -0.32 3.61
C LEU A 157 17.83 0.33 2.92
N ASP A 158 18.54 -0.43 2.09
CA ASP A 158 19.58 0.08 1.21
C ASP A 158 18.97 0.50 -0.14
N LEU A 159 19.01 1.79 -0.48
CA LEU A 159 18.59 2.31 -1.78
C LEU A 159 19.64 2.10 -2.88
N GLY A 160 20.87 1.77 -2.52
CA GLY A 160 22.04 1.84 -3.39
C GLY A 160 22.75 3.19 -3.29
N ASP A 161 23.86 3.32 -3.99
CA ASP A 161 24.70 4.53 -4.06
C ASP A 161 25.12 5.11 -2.69
N GLY A 162 25.14 4.27 -1.66
CA GLY A 162 25.45 4.67 -0.30
C GLY A 162 24.33 5.42 0.42
N VAL A 163 23.10 5.36 -0.06
CA VAL A 163 21.94 6.00 0.55
C VAL A 163 21.07 4.94 1.23
N ALA A 164 20.68 5.20 2.49
CA ALA A 164 19.74 4.36 3.23
C ALA A 164 18.35 5.01 3.28
N LEU A 165 17.28 4.19 3.42
CA LEU A 165 15.90 4.66 3.57
C LEU A 165 15.28 4.09 4.84
N LEU A 166 14.77 4.95 5.70
CA LEU A 166 13.92 4.61 6.83
C LEU A 166 12.46 4.58 6.39
N GLU A 167 11.88 3.37 6.39
CA GLU A 167 10.47 3.13 6.08
C GLU A 167 9.63 3.03 7.35
N PHE A 168 8.53 3.80 7.44
CA PHE A 168 7.52 3.63 8.47
C PHE A 168 6.51 2.56 8.06
N ARG A 169 6.06 1.72 9.02
CA ARG A 169 5.19 0.55 8.79
C ARG A 169 4.00 0.47 9.73
N THR A 170 3.75 1.50 10.53
CA THR A 170 2.62 1.54 11.46
C THR A 170 1.32 1.88 10.73
N LYS A 171 0.17 1.67 11.37
CA LYS A 171 -1.11 2.10 10.80
C LYS A 171 -1.08 3.61 10.58
N MET A 172 -1.35 4.05 9.33
CA MET A 172 -1.25 5.45 8.90
C MET A 172 0.14 6.06 9.16
N ASN A 173 1.15 5.23 9.27
CA ASN A 173 2.53 5.63 9.54
C ASN A 173 2.67 6.55 10.77
N ALA A 174 1.85 6.28 11.81
CA ALA A 174 1.91 7.00 13.08
C ALA A 174 3.28 6.78 13.74
N ILE A 175 3.85 7.87 14.25
CA ILE A 175 5.17 7.88 14.89
C ILE A 175 5.00 7.55 16.36
N GLY A 176 5.36 6.32 16.73
CA GLY A 176 5.40 5.81 18.09
C GLY A 176 6.82 5.50 18.52
N GLU A 177 6.95 4.90 19.70
CA GLU A 177 8.24 4.55 20.32
C GLU A 177 9.11 3.67 19.40
N GLY A 178 8.51 2.68 18.73
CA GLY A 178 9.25 1.78 17.85
C GLY A 178 9.81 2.47 16.61
N VAL A 179 9.07 3.45 16.04
CA VAL A 179 9.56 4.29 14.93
C VAL A 179 10.71 5.19 15.41
N ILE A 180 10.57 5.85 16.57
CA ILE A 180 11.61 6.70 17.16
C ILE A 180 12.88 5.89 17.44
N ARG A 181 12.74 4.71 18.02
CA ARG A 181 13.87 3.81 18.29
C ARG A 181 14.56 3.34 17.01
N MET A 182 13.79 3.03 15.96
CA MET A 182 14.36 2.66 14.68
C MET A 182 15.07 3.83 14.01
N LEU A 183 14.53 5.05 14.11
CA LEU A 183 15.20 6.25 13.63
C LEU A 183 16.57 6.44 14.28
N GLN A 184 16.66 6.33 15.60
CA GLN A 184 17.94 6.45 16.33
C GLN A 184 18.94 5.42 15.85
N LYS A 185 18.53 4.14 15.76
CA LYS A 185 19.38 3.06 15.24
C LYS A 185 19.78 3.29 13.78
N SER A 186 18.90 3.88 12.98
CA SER A 186 19.19 4.19 11.58
C SER A 186 20.25 5.27 11.44
N LEU A 187 20.15 6.33 12.25
CA LEU A 187 21.16 7.39 12.26
C LEU A 187 22.54 6.85 12.69
N GLU A 188 22.61 6.04 13.76
CA GLU A 188 23.84 5.36 14.20
C GLU A 188 24.37 4.44 13.08
N TYR A 189 23.52 3.63 12.46
CA TYR A 189 23.91 2.70 11.40
C TYR A 189 24.49 3.42 10.18
N VAL A 190 23.82 4.48 9.72
CA VAL A 190 24.24 5.29 8.57
C VAL A 190 25.63 5.88 8.81
N GLU A 191 25.88 6.44 10.00
CA GLU A 191 27.16 7.00 10.39
C GLU A 191 28.27 5.90 10.49
N GLU A 192 28.02 4.83 11.24
CA GLU A 192 28.98 3.75 11.47
C GLU A 192 29.36 2.99 10.18
N LYS A 193 28.41 2.81 9.26
CA LYS A 193 28.60 2.08 8.00
C LYS A 193 29.06 2.95 6.85
N GLY A 194 29.18 4.27 7.06
CA GLY A 194 29.67 5.22 6.05
C GLY A 194 28.68 5.45 4.90
N TYR A 195 27.38 5.34 5.16
CA TYR A 195 26.37 5.80 4.21
C TYR A 195 26.45 7.32 4.06
N VAL A 196 26.17 7.82 2.87
CA VAL A 196 26.31 9.26 2.54
C VAL A 196 25.05 10.07 2.86
N GLY A 197 23.95 9.43 3.19
CA GLY A 197 22.69 10.09 3.54
C GLY A 197 21.57 9.15 3.91
N LEU A 198 20.53 9.73 4.49
CA LEU A 198 19.30 9.04 4.91
C LEU A 198 18.09 9.66 4.22
N VAL A 199 17.25 8.81 3.62
CA VAL A 199 15.92 9.17 3.16
C VAL A 199 14.88 8.67 4.15
N ILE A 200 13.84 9.45 4.44
CA ILE A 200 12.68 9.00 5.20
C ILE A 200 11.48 9.00 4.26
N GLY A 201 10.87 7.82 4.05
CA GLY A 201 9.76 7.64 3.11
C GLY A 201 9.03 6.32 3.32
N ASN A 202 7.96 6.12 2.57
CA ASN A 202 7.21 4.86 2.52
C ASN A 202 6.37 4.79 1.25
N GLU A 203 5.65 3.68 1.03
CA GLU A 203 4.77 3.47 -0.13
C GLU A 203 3.29 3.37 0.28
N ASP A 204 2.85 3.88 1.45
CA ASP A 204 1.42 3.90 1.82
C ASP A 204 0.70 4.92 0.92
N PRO A 205 -0.33 4.51 0.15
CA PRO A 205 -0.96 5.41 -0.83
C PRO A 205 -1.77 6.55 -0.21
N ARG A 206 -1.96 6.56 1.10
CA ARG A 206 -2.85 7.50 1.80
C ARG A 206 -2.09 8.55 2.60
N ALA A 207 -1.02 8.15 3.27
CA ALA A 207 -0.36 9.01 4.24
C ALA A 207 1.13 8.74 4.33
N PHE A 208 1.93 9.78 4.22
CA PHE A 208 3.32 9.74 4.64
C PHE A 208 3.38 9.47 6.16
N SER A 209 2.66 10.26 6.96
CA SER A 209 2.50 10.02 8.39
C SER A 209 1.32 10.80 8.97
N ALA A 210 0.51 10.14 9.81
CA ALA A 210 -0.53 10.79 10.60
C ALA A 210 0.04 11.53 11.84
N GLY A 211 1.35 11.49 12.07
CA GLY A 211 2.01 12.12 13.22
C GLY A 211 2.10 11.22 14.45
N ALA A 212 2.14 11.83 15.64
CA ALA A 212 2.29 11.11 16.90
C ALA A 212 1.09 10.20 17.20
N ASN A 213 1.33 9.14 17.98
CA ASN A 213 0.26 8.23 18.42
C ASN A 213 -0.62 8.91 19.50
N LEU A 214 -1.69 9.58 19.04
CA LEU A 214 -2.62 10.30 19.92
C LEU A 214 -3.35 9.38 20.92
N ALA A 215 -3.55 8.09 20.59
CA ALA A 215 -4.18 7.16 21.52
C ALA A 215 -3.32 6.93 22.76
N LEU A 216 -2.00 6.84 22.60
CA LEU A 216 -1.05 6.74 23.71
C LEU A 216 -1.07 8.01 24.57
N ILE A 217 -1.04 9.18 23.93
CA ILE A 217 -1.10 10.47 24.62
C ILE A 217 -2.38 10.58 25.48
N LEU A 218 -3.52 10.20 24.89
CA LEU A 218 -4.81 10.23 25.57
C LEU A 218 -4.85 9.26 26.78
N SER A 219 -4.33 8.03 26.61
CA SER A 219 -4.26 7.05 27.69
C SER A 219 -3.46 7.57 28.87
N LEU A 220 -2.23 8.02 28.62
CA LEU A 220 -1.36 8.57 29.67
C LEU A 220 -2.00 9.77 30.39
N ALA A 221 -2.66 10.66 29.63
CA ALA A 221 -3.34 11.81 30.22
C ALA A 221 -4.56 11.40 31.09
N GLN A 222 -5.34 10.40 30.66
CA GLN A 222 -6.48 9.88 31.42
C GLN A 222 -6.06 9.14 32.69
N GLU A 223 -4.91 8.47 32.65
CA GLU A 223 -4.33 7.77 33.80
C GLU A 223 -3.59 8.71 34.77
N GLY A 224 -3.38 9.96 34.35
CA GLY A 224 -2.65 10.96 35.16
C GLY A 224 -1.13 10.80 35.12
N GLU A 225 -0.60 10.02 34.19
CA GLU A 225 0.83 9.71 34.04
C GLU A 225 1.58 10.85 33.32
N TRP A 226 1.61 12.03 33.98
CA TRP A 226 2.16 13.25 33.38
C TRP A 226 3.67 13.20 33.14
N ASP A 227 4.40 12.48 33.98
CA ASP A 227 5.85 12.31 33.84
C ASP A 227 6.18 11.46 32.64
N GLU A 228 5.44 10.36 32.42
CA GLU A 228 5.55 9.50 31.25
C GLU A 228 5.18 10.26 29.96
N LEU A 229 4.11 11.04 30.02
CA LEU A 229 3.72 11.88 28.89
C LEU A 229 4.80 12.92 28.55
N SER A 230 5.36 13.59 29.58
CA SER A 230 6.46 14.53 29.40
C SER A 230 7.71 13.87 28.80
N LEU A 231 8.01 12.64 29.24
CA LEU A 231 9.11 11.86 28.71
C LEU A 231 8.88 11.52 27.22
N ALA A 232 7.68 11.06 26.85
CA ALA A 232 7.32 10.74 25.47
C ALA A 232 7.45 11.97 24.55
N VAL A 233 6.97 13.14 24.98
CA VAL A 233 7.13 14.40 24.24
C VAL A 233 8.59 14.75 24.05
N ARG A 234 9.42 14.65 25.10
CA ARG A 234 10.86 14.94 25.01
C ARG A 234 11.58 13.96 24.07
N GLN A 235 11.20 12.68 24.07
CA GLN A 235 11.76 11.69 23.15
C GLN A 235 11.43 12.04 21.70
N PHE A 236 10.19 12.45 21.44
CA PHE A 236 9.77 12.90 20.10
C PHE A 236 10.55 14.14 19.65
N GLN A 237 10.69 15.15 20.52
CA GLN A 237 11.46 16.36 20.21
C GLN A 237 12.92 16.04 19.93
N ARG A 238 13.54 15.15 20.73
CA ARG A 238 14.92 14.70 20.47
C ARG A 238 15.06 13.98 19.14
N ALA A 239 14.09 13.12 18.78
CA ALA A 239 14.07 12.44 17.51
C ALA A 239 13.97 13.42 16.34
N SER A 240 13.11 14.42 16.42
CA SER A 240 12.98 15.48 15.43
C SER A 240 14.27 16.31 15.32
N LEU A 241 14.86 16.70 16.44
CA LEU A 241 16.13 17.44 16.45
C LEU A 241 17.31 16.61 15.93
N SER A 242 17.31 15.29 16.12
CA SER A 242 18.39 14.43 15.59
C SER A 242 18.40 14.37 14.06
N LEU A 243 17.28 14.61 13.40
CA LEU A 243 17.24 14.79 11.95
C LEU A 243 17.95 16.08 11.54
N ARG A 244 17.60 17.19 12.21
CA ARG A 244 18.14 18.50 11.87
C ARG A 244 19.63 18.63 12.13
N TYR A 245 20.14 17.95 13.14
CA TYR A 245 21.57 18.01 13.52
C TYR A 245 22.34 16.75 13.16
N SER A 246 21.82 15.97 12.20
CA SER A 246 22.52 14.82 11.65
C SER A 246 23.85 15.23 11.02
N PRO A 247 24.95 14.45 11.16
CA PRO A 247 26.22 14.75 10.54
C PRO A 247 26.23 14.46 9.00
N PHE A 248 25.16 13.91 8.47
CA PHE A 248 24.96 13.60 7.04
C PHE A 248 23.59 14.12 6.59
N PRO A 249 23.37 14.32 5.29
CA PRO A 249 22.11 14.79 4.74
C PRO A 249 20.93 13.85 5.06
N VAL A 250 19.83 14.45 5.51
CA VAL A 250 18.53 13.78 5.70
C VAL A 250 17.53 14.39 4.74
N VAL A 251 16.92 13.53 3.90
CA VAL A 251 15.88 13.93 2.96
C VAL A 251 14.57 13.26 3.34
N VAL A 252 13.49 14.02 3.40
CA VAL A 252 12.16 13.45 3.63
C VAL A 252 11.37 13.50 2.31
N ALA A 253 10.79 12.36 1.94
CA ALA A 253 9.96 12.19 0.76
C ALA A 253 8.47 12.04 1.16
N PRO A 254 7.79 13.14 1.55
CA PRO A 254 6.40 13.09 1.99
C PRO A 254 5.46 13.04 0.79
N PHE A 255 4.32 12.39 0.96
CA PHE A 255 3.20 12.43 0.02
C PHE A 255 1.88 12.20 0.76
N GLY A 256 0.76 12.59 0.15
CA GLY A 256 -0.55 12.45 0.77
C GLY A 256 -0.63 13.16 2.12
N LEU A 257 -1.24 12.51 3.12
CA LEU A 257 -1.39 13.11 4.45
C LEU A 257 -0.06 13.15 5.19
N THR A 258 0.41 14.35 5.49
CA THR A 258 1.63 14.64 6.27
C THR A 258 1.25 15.53 7.44
N LEU A 259 0.89 14.92 8.58
CA LEU A 259 0.21 15.59 9.70
C LEU A 259 1.05 15.58 10.97
N GLY A 260 0.88 16.62 11.81
CA GLY A 260 1.47 16.70 13.15
C GLY A 260 2.96 16.34 13.16
N GLY A 261 3.34 15.32 13.93
CA GLY A 261 4.71 14.84 14.00
C GLY A 261 5.35 14.41 12.66
N GLY A 262 4.54 13.98 11.69
CA GLY A 262 5.02 13.72 10.33
C GLY A 262 5.47 15.00 9.63
N ALA A 263 4.71 16.08 9.78
CA ALA A 263 5.10 17.40 9.29
C ALA A 263 6.33 17.95 10.05
N GLU A 264 6.42 17.71 11.35
CA GLU A 264 7.59 18.11 12.15
C GLU A 264 8.87 17.42 11.65
N PHE A 265 8.84 16.10 11.40
CA PHE A 265 9.97 15.38 10.83
C PHE A 265 10.34 15.94 9.45
N THR A 266 9.34 16.22 8.61
CA THR A 266 9.54 16.81 7.28
C THR A 266 10.23 18.17 7.37
N LEU A 267 9.80 19.03 8.28
CA LEU A 267 10.36 20.39 8.47
C LEU A 267 11.76 20.41 9.12
N HIS A 268 12.18 19.30 9.74
CA HIS A 268 13.50 19.17 10.33
C HIS A 268 14.53 18.49 9.40
N ALA A 269 14.13 18.04 8.23
CA ALA A 269 15.04 17.50 7.22
C ALA A 269 15.86 18.62 6.55
N ASP A 270 17.00 18.24 5.97
CA ASP A 270 17.83 19.15 5.16
C ASP A 270 17.14 19.47 3.84
N SER A 271 16.40 18.53 3.28
CA SER A 271 15.65 18.70 2.04
C SER A 271 14.35 17.89 2.07
N VAL A 272 13.36 18.40 1.34
CA VAL A 272 12.04 17.76 1.18
C VAL A 272 11.79 17.55 -0.31
N GLN A 273 11.44 16.31 -0.68
CA GLN A 273 11.06 15.93 -2.04
C GLN A 273 9.66 15.29 -1.99
N ALA A 274 8.63 16.09 -2.33
CA ALA A 274 7.21 15.69 -2.35
C ALA A 274 6.76 15.28 -3.76
#